data_2578f54f4edd76473103631e0827172f
#
_entry.id   2578f54f4edd76473103631e0827172f
#
_cell.length_a   1.000
_cell.length_b   1.000
_cell.length_c   1.000
_cell.angle_alpha   90.00
_cell.angle_beta   90.00
_cell.angle_gamma   90.00
#
_symmetry.space_group_name_H-M   'P 1'
#
loop_
_entity.id
_entity.type
_entity.pdbx_description
1 polymer ?
#
loop_
_entity_poly.entity_id
_entity_poly.type
_entity_poly.pdbx_seq_one_letter_code
_entity_poly.pdbx_strand_id
1 'polypeptide(L)'
;MSQNDASFTFHPACPQYGQRPVRFDSASADEKYAVPIVEGEPVVDRKSTFKAYLATGVDSDEKVQWARRNILGRKNVAKATHNMLAYRYLDADGISHADNDDDGEDGAGAKMAYVLSVLNADNCLVIVARWYGGIKLGPDRFKHIAKCTQRILEANGVGRRNN
;
A
#
# COMPACT_ATOMS: atom_id res chain seq x y z
N MET A 1 -22.75 -18.90 4.10
CA MET A 1 -22.29 -18.61 4.24
C MET A 1 -21.87 -18.21 4.20
N SER A 2 -21.59 -18.48 4.25
CA SER A 2 -20.86 -18.15 4.31
C SER A 2 -20.36 -17.66 3.92
N GLN A 3 -20.02 -17.77 3.81
CA GLN A 3 -19.35 -17.37 3.50
C GLN A 3 -18.70 -16.90 3.19
N ASN A 4 -18.22 -17.06 3.09
CA ASN A 4 -17.40 -16.62 2.89
C ASN A 4 -16.91 -16.10 2.35
N ASP A 5 -16.53 -16.26 2.18
CA ASP A 5 -15.78 -15.77 1.77
C ASP A 5 -15.04 -15.15 1.50
N ALA A 6 -14.52 -15.53 1.34
CA ALA A 6 -13.55 -14.95 1.23
C ALA A 6 -13.07 -14.30 0.72
N SER A 7 -12.80 -14.33 0.38
CA SER A 7 -12.16 -13.67 0.11
C SER A 7 -12.16 -12.79 -0.32
N PHE A 8 -11.91 -12.82 -0.67
CA PHE A 8 -11.81 -12.05 -0.78
C PHE A 8 -11.64 -11.39 -1.24
N THR A 9 -11.56 -11.52 -1.63
CA THR A 9 -11.33 -10.94 -1.77
C THR A 9 -11.39 -10.05 -2.19
N PHE A 10 -11.16 -9.99 -2.76
CA PHE A 10 -11.16 -9.32 -2.85
C PHE A 10 -11.11 -8.54 -3.35
N HIS A 11 -11.13 -8.52 -4.01
CA HIS A 11 -10.92 -7.82 -4.20
C HIS A 11 -11.21 -6.98 -4.24
N PRO A 12 -11.06 -6.90 -4.79
CA PRO A 12 -11.19 -6.02 -4.70
C PRO A 12 -11.43 -5.18 -4.74
N ALA A 13 -11.07 -5.19 -5.13
CA ALA A 13 -11.18 -4.57 -4.86
C ALA A 13 -11.52 -4.23 -4.66
N CYS A 14 -11.22 -4.42 -5.09
CA CYS A 14 -11.46 -4.26 -4.70
C CYS A 14 -12.09 -4.17 -4.36
N PRO A 15 -12.22 -4.38 -4.61
CA PRO A 15 -12.76 -4.37 -3.92
C PRO A 15 -13.62 -4.52 -3.40
N GLN A 16 -13.73 -5.03 -3.43
CA GLN A 16 -14.21 -5.30 -2.87
C GLN A 16 -14.40 -5.73 -2.17
N TYR A 17 -13.88 -6.05 -2.22
CA TYR A 17 -13.79 -6.62 -1.47
C TYR A 17 -14.16 -6.53 -0.69
N GLY A 18 -14.15 -6.84 -0.71
CA GLY A 18 -14.24 -7.05 0.10
C GLY A 18 -14.86 -7.10 0.68
N GLN A 19 -14.92 -7.37 0.63
CA GLN A 19 -15.32 -7.72 1.30
C GLN A 19 -15.94 -8.34 2.20
N ARG A 20 -15.77 -9.08 2.35
CA ARG A 20 -16.29 -9.81 3.22
C ARG A 20 -15.54 -9.80 4.39
N PRO A 21 -16.11 -9.78 5.39
CA PRO A 21 -15.49 -9.64 6.57
C PRO A 21 -14.93 -10.87 6.87
N VAL A 22 -13.83 -10.91 6.83
CA VAL A 22 -13.29 -11.97 7.18
C VAL A 22 -13.20 -12.12 8.54
N ARG A 23 -13.49 -13.12 9.12
CA ARG A 23 -13.35 -13.33 10.36
C ARG A 23 -12.18 -14.06 10.50
N PHE A 24 -11.42 -13.79 11.16
CA PHE A 24 -10.27 -14.40 11.37
C PHE A 24 -10.30 -15.26 12.38
N ASP A 25 -10.71 -16.29 12.14
CA ASP A 25 -10.81 -17.23 13.04
C ASP A 25 -9.52 -17.66 13.41
N SER A 26 -8.53 -17.25 12.93
CA SER A 26 -7.41 -17.73 13.51
C SER A 26 -6.41 -16.69 13.41
N ALA A 27 -6.18 -16.06 14.47
CA ALA A 27 -5.12 -15.12 14.62
C ALA A 27 -3.81 -15.75 14.28
N SER A 28 -3.62 -17.01 14.61
CA SER A 28 -2.34 -17.66 14.33
C SER A 28 -2.13 -17.85 12.84
N ALA A 29 -3.19 -18.18 12.11
CA ALA A 29 -3.05 -18.34 10.67
C ALA A 29 -2.80 -17.00 10.02
N ASP A 30 -3.42 -15.95 10.53
CA ASP A 30 -3.19 -14.61 10.02
C ASP A 30 -1.77 -14.16 10.35
N GLU A 31 -1.28 -14.49 11.52
CA GLU A 31 0.04 -14.08 11.94
C GLU A 31 1.16 -14.68 11.10
N LYS A 32 0.96 -15.82 10.50
CA LYS A 32 2.05 -16.39 9.71
C LYS A 32 2.34 -15.58 8.46
N TYR A 33 1.43 -14.70 8.05
CA TYR A 33 1.68 -13.80 6.93
C TYR A 33 2.05 -12.39 7.38
N ALA A 34 2.24 -12.20 8.68
CA ALA A 34 2.59 -10.90 9.20
C ALA A 34 3.96 -10.45 8.71
N VAL A 35 4.08 -9.18 8.37
CA VAL A 35 5.34 -8.58 7.93
C VAL A 35 5.54 -7.26 8.67
N PRO A 36 6.78 -6.79 8.76
CA PRO A 36 7.05 -5.49 9.39
C PRO A 36 6.39 -4.36 8.62
N ILE A 37 5.82 -3.40 9.34
CA ILE A 37 5.24 -2.20 8.74
C ILE A 37 5.87 -0.99 9.39
N VAL A 38 6.32 -0.06 8.55
CA VAL A 38 6.95 1.17 8.99
C VAL A 38 6.10 2.33 8.54
N GLU A 39 6.05 3.38 9.33
CA GLU A 39 5.32 4.60 8.98
C GLU A 39 6.30 5.69 8.61
N GLY A 40 6.00 6.42 7.56
CA GLY A 40 6.79 7.56 7.15
C GLY A 40 6.36 8.83 7.84
N GLU A 41 7.11 9.90 7.61
CA GLU A 41 6.78 11.21 8.18
C GLU A 41 5.65 11.84 7.36
N PRO A 42 4.68 12.45 8.00
CA PRO A 42 3.62 13.12 7.27
C PRO A 42 4.13 14.39 6.58
N VAL A 43 3.58 14.67 5.42
CA VAL A 43 3.87 15.89 4.67
C VAL A 43 2.57 16.66 4.54
N VAL A 44 2.58 17.95 4.86
CA VAL A 44 1.39 18.78 4.78
C VAL A 44 1.61 19.87 3.73
N ASP A 45 0.66 20.03 2.83
CA ASP A 45 0.70 21.08 1.83
C ASP A 45 -0.73 21.58 1.61
N ARG A 46 -0.94 22.86 1.72
CA ARG A 46 -2.25 23.49 1.51
C ARG A 46 -3.37 22.71 2.23
N LYS A 47 -3.10 22.34 3.48
CA LYS A 47 -4.01 21.63 4.38
C LYS A 47 -4.29 20.16 4.03
N SER A 48 -3.73 19.64 2.96
CA SER A 48 -3.75 18.20 2.73
C SER A 48 -2.56 17.56 3.42
N THR A 49 -2.77 16.37 3.96
CA THR A 49 -1.70 15.60 4.60
C THR A 49 -1.47 14.33 3.80
N PHE A 50 -0.20 13.97 3.60
CA PHE A 50 0.20 12.74 2.93
C PHE A 50 1.09 11.96 3.87
N LYS A 51 0.89 10.68 3.98
CA LYS A 51 1.74 9.84 4.84
C LYS A 51 1.89 8.47 4.21
N ALA A 52 3.11 7.98 4.12
CA ALA A 52 3.40 6.67 3.53
C ALA A 52 3.54 5.60 4.60
N TYR A 53 3.17 4.39 4.24
CA TYR A 53 3.31 3.20 5.07
C TYR A 53 4.00 2.15 4.20
N LEU A 54 4.97 1.46 4.76
CA LEU A 54 5.76 0.47 4.02
C LEU A 54 5.70 -0.87 4.72
N ALA A 55 5.36 -1.90 3.97
CA ALA A 55 5.50 -3.28 4.41
C ALA A 55 6.69 -3.90 3.69
N THR A 56 7.59 -4.53 4.42
CA THR A 56 8.77 -5.19 3.87
C THR A 56 8.62 -6.70 4.03
N GLY A 57 9.46 -7.46 3.33
CA GLY A 57 9.39 -8.92 3.41
C GLY A 57 8.16 -9.52 2.77
N VAL A 58 7.54 -8.79 1.84
CA VAL A 58 6.34 -9.24 1.14
C VAL A 58 6.78 -10.09 -0.03
N ASP A 59 6.55 -11.38 0.04
CA ASP A 59 6.98 -12.32 -1.00
C ASP A 59 5.87 -13.25 -1.50
N SER A 60 4.64 -12.95 -1.15
CA SER A 60 3.49 -13.73 -1.57
C SER A 60 2.23 -12.88 -1.57
N ASP A 61 1.21 -13.36 -2.25
CA ASP A 61 -0.06 -12.66 -2.28
C ASP A 61 -0.71 -12.61 -0.90
N GLU A 62 -0.54 -13.66 -0.12
CA GLU A 62 -1.08 -13.68 1.24
C GLU A 62 -0.47 -12.57 2.10
N LYS A 63 0.82 -12.31 1.94
CA LYS A 63 1.48 -11.22 2.66
C LYS A 63 1.05 -9.85 2.15
N VAL A 64 0.80 -9.74 0.84
CA VAL A 64 0.24 -8.51 0.26
C VAL A 64 -1.11 -8.22 0.93
N GLN A 65 -1.98 -9.22 1.01
CA GLN A 65 -3.30 -9.04 1.59
C GLN A 65 -3.23 -8.74 3.09
N TRP A 66 -2.34 -9.43 3.80
CA TRP A 66 -2.16 -9.16 5.22
C TRP A 66 -1.71 -7.71 5.46
N ALA A 67 -0.69 -7.25 4.71
CA ALA A 67 -0.16 -5.91 4.86
C ALA A 67 -1.22 -4.86 4.52
N ARG A 68 -1.95 -5.09 3.44
CA ARG A 68 -3.01 -4.20 3.02
C ARG A 68 -4.08 -4.06 4.11
N ARG A 69 -4.58 -5.18 4.62
CA ARG A 69 -5.59 -5.15 5.68
C ARG A 69 -5.09 -4.47 6.94
N ASN A 70 -3.85 -4.76 7.32
CA ASN A 70 -3.28 -4.20 8.53
C ASN A 70 -3.18 -2.68 8.43
N ILE A 71 -2.67 -2.17 7.32
CA ILE A 71 -2.51 -0.73 7.14
C ILE A 71 -3.86 -0.04 7.01
N LEU A 72 -4.73 -0.56 6.16
CA LEU A 72 -6.04 0.05 5.93
C LEU A 72 -6.96 0.00 7.14
N GLY A 73 -6.71 -0.93 8.06
CA GLY A 73 -7.48 -1.04 9.28
C GLY A 73 -7.05 -0.06 10.38
N ARG A 74 -5.97 0.66 10.19
CA ARG A 74 -5.52 1.64 11.19
C ARG A 74 -6.51 2.80 11.24
N LYS A 75 -6.79 3.28 12.44
CA LYS A 75 -7.86 4.23 12.66
C LYS A 75 -7.77 5.46 11.78
N ASN A 76 -6.60 6.05 11.70
CA ASN A 76 -6.42 7.27 10.90
C ASN A 76 -6.48 6.99 9.41
N VAL A 77 -5.92 5.86 8.98
CA VAL A 77 -5.88 5.48 7.57
C VAL A 77 -7.29 5.18 7.05
N ALA A 78 -8.11 4.56 7.88
CA ALA A 78 -9.50 4.28 7.52
C ALA A 78 -10.29 5.56 7.24
N LYS A 79 -9.86 6.69 7.78
CA LYS A 79 -10.54 7.97 7.58
C LYS A 79 -9.92 8.80 6.46
N ALA A 80 -8.90 8.31 5.80
CA ALA A 80 -8.24 9.08 4.74
C ALA A 80 -9.15 9.22 3.53
N THR A 81 -8.95 10.27 2.77
CA THR A 81 -9.70 10.51 1.55
C THR A 81 -9.33 9.48 0.49
N HIS A 82 -8.04 9.19 0.35
CA HIS A 82 -7.52 8.20 -0.59
C HIS A 82 -6.40 7.43 0.06
N ASN A 83 -6.33 6.14 -0.21
CA ASN A 83 -5.24 5.27 0.22
C ASN A 83 -4.68 4.58 -1.02
N MET A 84 -3.71 5.22 -1.65
CA MET A 84 -3.11 4.73 -2.88
C MET A 84 -2.08 3.64 -2.57
N LEU A 85 -1.96 2.65 -3.44
CA LEU A 85 -1.15 1.48 -3.15
C LEU A 85 -0.33 1.03 -4.35
N ALA A 86 0.87 0.54 -4.11
CA ALA A 86 1.65 -0.20 -5.10
C ALA A 86 2.50 -1.24 -4.39
N TYR A 87 2.70 -2.39 -5.05
CA TYR A 87 3.59 -3.42 -4.52
C TYR A 87 4.34 -4.12 -5.63
N ARG A 88 5.45 -4.75 -5.25
CA ARG A 88 6.23 -5.62 -6.12
C ARG A 88 6.83 -6.71 -5.26
N TYR A 89 6.79 -7.93 -5.73
CA TYR A 89 7.50 -9.00 -5.05
C TYR A 89 7.92 -10.09 -6.05
N LEU A 90 8.94 -10.83 -5.67
CA LEU A 90 9.36 -12.01 -6.40
C LEU A 90 8.86 -13.23 -5.63
N ASP A 91 8.24 -14.15 -6.34
CA ASP A 91 7.76 -15.36 -5.69
C ASP A 91 8.89 -16.39 -5.58
N ALA A 92 8.56 -17.55 -5.04
CA ALA A 92 9.57 -18.60 -4.82
C ALA A 92 10.21 -19.06 -6.13
N ASP A 93 9.55 -18.90 -7.25
CA ASP A 93 10.07 -19.28 -8.54
C ASP A 93 10.80 -18.13 -9.24
N GLY A 94 10.95 -17.00 -8.57
CA GLY A 94 11.62 -15.83 -9.12
C GLY A 94 10.76 -15.03 -10.08
N ILE A 95 9.46 -15.30 -10.12
CA ILE A 95 8.56 -14.57 -11.00
C ILE A 95 8.11 -13.29 -10.30
N SER A 96 8.16 -12.18 -11.02
CA SER A 96 7.81 -10.89 -10.49
C SER A 96 6.30 -10.66 -10.55
N HIS A 97 5.77 -10.16 -9.46
CA HIS A 97 4.37 -9.77 -9.35
C HIS A 97 4.31 -8.31 -8.93
N ALA A 98 3.47 -7.53 -9.59
CA ALA A 98 3.34 -6.10 -9.27
C ALA A 98 1.94 -5.63 -9.61
N ASP A 99 1.41 -4.74 -8.80
CA ASP A 99 0.11 -4.14 -9.07
C ASP A 99 0.00 -2.82 -8.32
N ASN A 100 -1.03 -2.06 -8.61
CA ASN A 100 -1.26 -0.79 -7.93
C ASN A 100 -2.74 -0.45 -7.94
N ASP A 101 -3.12 0.51 -7.09
CA ASP A 101 -4.51 0.90 -6.93
C ASP A 101 -4.55 2.41 -6.64
N ASP A 102 -5.30 3.14 -7.42
CA ASP A 102 -5.42 4.60 -7.28
C ASP A 102 -6.32 5.01 -6.11
N ASP A 103 -7.21 4.17 -5.69
CA ASP A 103 -8.23 4.47 -4.66
C ASP A 103 -8.90 5.83 -4.90
N GLY A 104 -9.28 6.09 -6.14
CA GLY A 104 -9.98 7.32 -6.51
C GLY A 104 -9.09 8.52 -6.84
N GLU A 105 -7.76 8.42 -6.64
CA GLU A 105 -6.84 9.48 -7.01
C GLU A 105 -6.25 9.09 -8.35
N ASP A 106 -6.91 9.42 -9.45
CA ASP A 106 -6.58 8.93 -10.78
C ASP A 106 -5.12 9.11 -11.14
N GLY A 107 -4.47 8.02 -11.48
CA GLY A 107 -3.07 8.00 -11.89
C GLY A 107 -2.07 7.87 -10.75
N ALA A 108 -2.52 7.92 -9.50
CA ALA A 108 -1.60 7.88 -8.36
C ALA A 108 -0.93 6.52 -8.21
N GLY A 109 -1.69 5.44 -8.41
CA GLY A 109 -1.13 4.09 -8.29
C GLY A 109 0.00 3.86 -9.29
N ALA A 110 -0.19 4.32 -10.53
CA ALA A 110 0.83 4.19 -11.57
C ALA A 110 2.09 5.00 -11.23
N LYS A 111 1.94 6.17 -10.61
CA LYS A 111 3.08 6.96 -10.17
C LYS A 111 3.89 6.24 -9.11
N MET A 112 3.20 5.63 -8.15
CA MET A 112 3.86 4.85 -7.11
C MET A 112 4.54 3.63 -7.70
N ALA A 113 3.87 2.92 -8.60
CA ALA A 113 4.44 1.74 -9.25
C ALA A 113 5.71 2.11 -10.03
N TYR A 114 5.71 3.25 -10.67
CA TYR A 114 6.87 3.74 -11.40
C TYR A 114 8.06 3.97 -10.44
N VAL A 115 7.82 4.56 -9.28
CA VAL A 115 8.88 4.75 -8.29
C VAL A 115 9.46 3.41 -7.83
N LEU A 116 8.61 2.43 -7.55
CA LEU A 116 9.07 1.11 -7.16
C LEU A 116 9.93 0.49 -8.27
N SER A 117 9.50 0.65 -9.50
CA SER A 117 10.23 0.12 -10.65
C SER A 117 11.60 0.77 -10.80
N VAL A 118 11.66 2.09 -10.76
CA VAL A 118 12.91 2.83 -10.93
C VAL A 118 13.92 2.49 -9.83
N LEU A 119 13.44 2.28 -8.60
CA LEU A 119 14.31 1.95 -7.48
C LEU A 119 14.60 0.46 -7.37
N ASN A 120 14.01 -0.36 -8.22
CA ASN A 120 14.09 -1.83 -8.11
C ASN A 120 13.66 -2.28 -6.71
N ALA A 121 12.58 -1.72 -6.22
CA ALA A 121 12.09 -2.00 -4.89
C ALA A 121 11.24 -3.27 -4.93
N ASP A 122 11.85 -4.39 -4.58
CA ASP A 122 11.14 -5.68 -4.57
C ASP A 122 10.77 -6.09 -3.16
N ASN A 123 9.81 -6.97 -3.07
CA ASN A 123 9.34 -7.58 -1.84
C ASN A 123 8.83 -6.54 -0.85
N CYS A 124 8.07 -5.60 -1.37
CA CYS A 124 7.51 -4.52 -0.57
C CYS A 124 6.14 -4.08 -1.06
N LEU A 125 5.41 -3.45 -0.16
CA LEU A 125 4.13 -2.84 -0.46
C LEU A 125 4.12 -1.46 0.18
N VAL A 126 3.72 -0.45 -0.57
CA VAL A 126 3.63 0.93 -0.06
C VAL A 126 2.19 1.41 -0.20
N ILE A 127 1.68 2.02 0.85
CA ILE A 127 0.42 2.74 0.79
C ILE A 127 0.71 4.19 1.15
N VAL A 128 0.22 5.12 0.34
CA VAL A 128 0.26 6.54 0.68
C VAL A 128 -1.17 6.97 0.97
N ALA A 129 -1.41 7.42 2.18
CA ALA A 129 -2.71 7.93 2.59
C ALA A 129 -2.73 9.44 2.40
N ARG A 130 -3.85 9.96 1.90
CA ARG A 130 -4.03 11.39 1.75
C ARG A 130 -5.31 11.81 2.45
N TRP A 131 -5.20 12.82 3.30
CA TRP A 131 -6.34 13.46 3.94
C TRP A 131 -6.50 14.83 3.28
N TYR A 132 -7.56 14.98 2.50
CA TYR A 132 -7.81 16.21 1.75
C TYR A 132 -8.20 17.34 2.70
N GLY A 133 -7.58 18.48 2.55
CA GLY A 133 -7.81 19.63 3.44
C GLY A 133 -8.69 20.72 2.86
N GLY A 134 -9.35 20.48 1.75
CA GLY A 134 -10.27 21.43 1.15
C GLY A 134 -9.68 22.34 0.06
N ILE A 135 -8.37 22.30 -0.13
CA ILE A 135 -7.70 23.11 -1.16
C ILE A 135 -7.14 22.16 -2.21
N LYS A 136 -7.50 22.37 -3.47
CA LYS A 136 -7.02 21.52 -4.53
C LYS A 136 -5.55 21.76 -4.79
N LEU A 137 -4.80 20.68 -4.93
CA LEU A 137 -3.37 20.76 -5.17
C LEU A 137 -3.00 20.64 -6.67
N GLY A 138 -3.95 20.22 -7.48
CA GLY A 138 -3.67 20.00 -8.90
C GLY A 138 -2.57 18.95 -9.07
N PRO A 139 -1.66 19.14 -10.03
CA PRO A 139 -0.60 18.14 -10.28
C PRO A 139 0.37 17.98 -9.13
N ASP A 140 0.45 18.94 -8.21
CA ASP A 140 1.39 18.86 -7.09
C ASP A 140 1.09 17.66 -6.18
N ARG A 141 -0.15 17.18 -6.16
CA ARG A 141 -0.49 16.01 -5.36
C ARG A 141 0.32 14.79 -5.78
N PHE A 142 0.59 14.64 -7.08
CA PHE A 142 1.37 13.52 -7.56
C PHE A 142 2.83 13.62 -7.14
N LYS A 143 3.36 14.83 -7.02
CA LYS A 143 4.73 15.03 -6.54
C LYS A 143 4.83 14.57 -5.10
N HIS A 144 3.86 14.88 -4.28
CA HIS A 144 3.85 14.44 -2.88
C HIS A 144 3.74 12.93 -2.77
N ILE A 145 2.86 12.32 -3.57
CA ILE A 145 2.65 10.88 -3.54
C ILE A 145 3.94 10.15 -3.96
N ALA A 146 4.56 10.59 -5.05
CA ALA A 146 5.81 9.99 -5.51
C ALA A 146 6.94 10.20 -4.51
N LYS A 147 7.02 11.39 -3.93
CA LYS A 147 8.09 11.70 -2.98
C LYS A 147 7.93 10.93 -1.67
N CYS A 148 6.73 10.80 -1.17
CA CYS A 148 6.48 9.99 0.02
C CYS A 148 6.86 8.54 -0.22
N THR A 149 6.53 8.00 -1.39
CA THR A 149 6.89 6.64 -1.77
C THR A 149 8.42 6.49 -1.82
N GLN A 150 9.10 7.39 -2.50
CA GLN A 150 10.55 7.35 -2.63
C GLN A 150 11.23 7.44 -1.27
N ARG A 151 10.79 8.38 -0.44
CA ARG A 151 11.43 8.62 0.86
C ARG A 151 11.31 7.43 1.79
N ILE A 152 10.15 6.80 1.85
CA ILE A 152 9.99 5.69 2.78
C ILE A 152 10.80 4.46 2.32
N LEU A 153 10.92 4.27 1.02
CA LEU A 153 11.74 3.19 0.49
C LEU A 153 13.22 3.44 0.78
N GLU A 154 13.69 4.63 0.50
CA GLU A 154 15.12 4.98 0.71
C GLU A 154 15.48 4.98 2.20
N ALA A 155 14.62 5.48 3.04
CA ALA A 155 14.87 5.52 4.48
C ALA A 155 14.98 4.12 5.09
N ASN A 156 14.38 3.13 4.47
CA ASN A 156 14.39 1.77 4.96
C ASN A 156 15.25 0.82 4.15
N GLY A 157 16.07 1.38 3.25
CA GLY A 157 17.02 0.57 2.48
C GLY A 157 16.38 -0.37 1.48
N VAL A 158 15.16 -0.08 1.04
CA VAL A 158 14.48 -0.91 0.06
C VAL A 158 14.78 -0.37 -1.32
N GLY A 159 15.20 -1.25 -2.20
CA GLY A 159 15.55 -0.85 -3.55
C GLY A 159 17.03 -0.66 -3.72
N ARG A 160 17.44 -0.54 -5.00
CA ARG A 160 18.84 -0.44 -5.30
C ARG A 160 19.20 0.99 -5.58
N ARG A 161 20.31 1.44 -5.00
CA ARG A 161 20.77 2.73 -5.33
C ARG A 161 21.58 2.66 -6.57
N ASN A 162 21.47 3.65 -7.40
CA ASN A 162 22.33 3.77 -8.54
C ASN A 162 23.58 4.49 -8.07
N ASN A 163 24.67 3.83 -8.17
CA ASN A 163 25.94 4.44 -7.81
C ASN A 163 26.54 5.11 -9.01
#